data_0e26880f3a6411a43dcabf690272bf9e
#
_entry.id   0e26880f3a6411a43dcabf690272bf9e
#
_cell.length_a   1.000
_cell.length_b   1.000
_cell.length_c   1.000
_cell.angle_alpha   90.00
_cell.angle_beta   90.00
_cell.angle_gamma   90.00
#
_symmetry.space_group_name_H-M   'P 1'
#
loop_
_entity.id
_entity.type
_entity.pdbx_description
1 polymer ?
#
loop_
_entity_poly.entity_id
_entity_poly.type
_entity_poly.pdbx_seq_one_letter_code
_entity_poly.pdbx_strand_id
1 'polypeptide(L)'
;MKKKYLIILLLTMILMPFKVFAAGGFGVSTTSISMYPGESKTITITTNNAVGKLNISSSNGGVASASPGSIFIQNPGSSGSITITGNSVGTATISVVASSDFATMDEEILAGVTKTITVNVISKPAPQPSNPTPSNPTPSNPKPSNPQPQQPQNNYSKNNNIKSLIVEGYELVKVDNNNYTLTVSNDVTSINVNATAEDSKAKVSGTGVKELQVGENNIEVIVTSESGAQNKFTIKVTRKDGYYLEDLDSVLKNEKLQDADIIINADSKITKEQLNQIKNSKKTLRFNYYDESKKLIYSWTVNGKKIKDGKEFTTSISFATENVKEIYKLSNYADGIYVNFKHTGDLPAGTKIKLYVGDKFENGGVVNVYHYNSSDKKLDFIKDNLEVVDGYIEFEVEHCSEYFVTMSTIGNVVKQSSSNIFMIFTIIELIIIIGMAAFIFIKIKPLKKDNNVDTPKSNVNDFNNNINNNNLN
;
A
#
# COMPACT_ATOMS: atom_id res chain seq x y z
N MET A 1 -46.34 -6.28 47.96
CA MET A 1 -45.00 -5.62 47.80
C MET A 1 -44.02 -6.43 46.96
N LYS A 2 -43.86 -7.72 47.11
CA LYS A 2 -42.87 -8.56 46.38
C LYS A 2 -42.99 -8.50 44.84
N LYS A 3 -44.18 -8.35 44.25
CA LYS A 3 -44.37 -8.26 42.80
C LYS A 3 -43.84 -6.95 42.17
N LYS A 4 -43.89 -5.82 42.87
CA LYS A 4 -43.36 -4.52 42.38
C LYS A 4 -41.84 -4.47 42.28
N TYR A 5 -41.13 -5.11 43.21
CA TYR A 5 -39.66 -5.17 43.19
C TYR A 5 -39.14 -6.13 42.11
N LEU A 6 -39.87 -7.20 41.79
CA LEU A 6 -39.51 -8.10 40.72
C LEU A 6 -39.63 -7.40 39.35
N ILE A 7 -40.64 -6.53 39.17
CA ILE A 7 -40.84 -5.73 37.94
C ILE A 7 -39.70 -4.69 37.79
N ILE A 8 -39.29 -4.02 38.88
CA ILE A 8 -38.16 -3.07 38.85
C ILE A 8 -36.86 -3.77 38.57
N LEU A 9 -36.57 -4.95 39.13
CA LEU A 9 -35.41 -5.76 38.86
C LEU A 9 -35.39 -6.24 37.40
N LEU A 10 -36.52 -6.62 36.84
CA LEU A 10 -36.67 -7.03 35.43
C LEU A 10 -36.48 -5.81 34.50
N LEU A 11 -36.99 -4.63 34.89
CA LEU A 11 -36.84 -3.41 34.11
C LEU A 11 -35.37 -2.88 34.09
N THR A 12 -34.64 -3.03 35.20
CA THR A 12 -33.20 -2.69 35.24
C THR A 12 -32.35 -3.67 34.47
N MET A 13 -32.75 -4.93 34.36
CA MET A 13 -32.07 -5.94 33.53
C MET A 13 -32.29 -5.70 32.02
N ILE A 14 -33.42 -5.08 31.63
CA ILE A 14 -33.75 -4.70 30.24
C ILE A 14 -33.04 -3.39 29.83
N LEU A 15 -32.66 -2.55 30.80
CA LEU A 15 -31.94 -1.28 30.59
C LEU A 15 -30.40 -1.40 30.64
N MET A 16 -29.86 -2.60 30.83
CA MET A 16 -28.43 -2.79 30.57
C MET A 16 -28.18 -2.59 29.07
N PRO A 17 -27.27 -1.69 28.70
CA PRO A 17 -26.89 -1.56 27.31
C PRO A 17 -26.27 -2.88 26.87
N PHE A 18 -27.04 -3.70 26.15
CA PHE A 18 -26.45 -4.76 25.36
C PHE A 18 -25.53 -4.04 24.38
N LYS A 19 -24.20 -4.23 24.51
CA LYS A 19 -23.29 -3.89 23.42
C LYS A 19 -23.73 -4.76 22.24
N VAL A 20 -24.44 -4.17 21.30
CA VAL A 20 -24.62 -4.75 19.98
C VAL A 20 -23.26 -4.62 19.33
N PHE A 21 -22.50 -5.68 19.38
CA PHE A 21 -21.25 -5.77 18.60
C PHE A 21 -21.66 -5.70 17.14
N ALA A 22 -21.17 -4.69 16.44
CA ALA A 22 -21.33 -4.66 14.99
C ALA A 22 -20.55 -5.84 14.44
N ALA A 23 -21.24 -6.76 13.74
CA ALA A 23 -20.58 -7.90 13.10
C ALA A 23 -19.52 -7.36 12.14
N GLY A 24 -18.25 -7.59 12.48
CA GLY A 24 -17.12 -7.19 11.67
C GLY A 24 -16.79 -8.23 10.60
N GLY A 25 -16.03 -7.83 9.58
CA GLY A 25 -15.62 -8.76 8.54
C GLY A 25 -15.06 -8.06 7.30
N PHE A 26 -14.99 -8.82 6.21
CA PHE A 26 -14.63 -8.28 4.91
C PHE A 26 -15.49 -8.87 3.79
N GLY A 27 -15.58 -8.13 2.68
CA GLY A 27 -16.26 -8.52 1.46
C GLY A 27 -15.38 -8.28 0.23
N VAL A 28 -15.70 -8.93 -0.87
CA VAL A 28 -15.10 -8.74 -2.19
C VAL A 28 -16.12 -8.12 -3.14
N SER A 29 -15.71 -7.23 -4.03
CA SER A 29 -16.59 -6.50 -4.95
C SER A 29 -17.33 -7.40 -5.95
N THR A 30 -16.80 -8.60 -6.19
CA THR A 30 -17.45 -9.64 -7.03
C THR A 30 -16.98 -11.03 -6.62
N THR A 31 -17.81 -12.03 -6.86
CA THR A 31 -17.51 -13.45 -6.60
C THR A 31 -17.21 -14.24 -7.87
N SER A 32 -17.36 -13.63 -9.06
CA SER A 32 -17.08 -14.26 -10.33
C SER A 32 -16.67 -13.24 -11.39
N ILE A 33 -15.67 -13.57 -12.20
CA ILE A 33 -15.22 -12.78 -13.33
C ILE A 33 -14.94 -13.70 -14.54
N SER A 34 -15.16 -13.15 -15.75
CA SER A 34 -14.70 -13.77 -16.99
C SER A 34 -13.75 -12.82 -17.70
N MET A 35 -12.69 -13.36 -18.30
CA MET A 35 -11.64 -12.59 -19.00
C MET A 35 -10.95 -13.43 -20.07
N TYR A 36 -10.19 -12.79 -20.94
CA TYR A 36 -9.32 -13.46 -21.90
C TYR A 36 -7.89 -13.62 -21.35
N PRO A 37 -7.08 -14.55 -21.89
CA PRO A 37 -5.66 -14.62 -21.56
C PRO A 37 -4.96 -13.28 -21.82
N GLY A 38 -4.16 -12.81 -20.85
CA GLY A 38 -3.46 -11.52 -20.86
C GLY A 38 -4.28 -10.34 -20.33
N GLU A 39 -5.58 -10.52 -20.05
CA GLU A 39 -6.38 -9.46 -19.42
C GLU A 39 -6.19 -9.43 -17.90
N SER A 40 -6.34 -8.24 -17.33
CA SER A 40 -6.30 -8.02 -15.89
C SER A 40 -7.54 -7.26 -15.40
N LYS A 41 -8.05 -7.61 -14.22
CA LYS A 41 -9.16 -6.92 -13.55
C LYS A 41 -8.83 -6.64 -12.11
N THR A 42 -9.16 -5.43 -11.65
CA THR A 42 -9.02 -5.02 -10.26
C THR A 42 -10.26 -5.38 -9.46
N ILE A 43 -10.05 -6.03 -8.33
CA ILE A 43 -11.10 -6.41 -7.37
C ILE A 43 -10.86 -5.62 -6.08
N THR A 44 -11.90 -4.94 -5.61
CA THR A 44 -11.88 -4.22 -4.34
C THR A 44 -12.30 -5.17 -3.21
N ILE A 45 -11.58 -5.12 -2.11
CA ILE A 45 -11.88 -5.81 -0.86
C ILE A 45 -12.20 -4.74 0.17
N THR A 46 -13.42 -4.75 0.70
CA THR A 46 -13.89 -3.80 1.71
C THR A 46 -13.99 -4.48 3.07
N THR A 47 -13.65 -3.76 4.13
CA THR A 47 -13.83 -4.25 5.50
C THR A 47 -14.93 -3.49 6.22
N ASN A 48 -15.51 -4.11 7.23
CA ASN A 48 -16.44 -3.49 8.16
C ASN A 48 -15.99 -3.82 9.58
N ASN A 49 -15.68 -2.78 10.37
CA ASN A 49 -15.24 -2.90 11.77
C ASN A 49 -14.12 -3.94 12.00
N ALA A 50 -13.23 -4.13 11.02
CA ALA A 50 -12.14 -5.10 11.10
C ALA A 50 -10.88 -4.59 10.42
N VAL A 51 -9.72 -4.98 10.95
CA VAL A 51 -8.38 -4.62 10.49
C VAL A 51 -7.44 -5.83 10.53
N GLY A 52 -6.31 -5.74 9.83
CA GLY A 52 -5.28 -6.77 9.81
C GLY A 52 -4.98 -7.28 8.40
N LYS A 53 -4.30 -8.42 8.31
CA LYS A 53 -3.80 -8.98 7.06
C LYS A 53 -4.78 -9.95 6.43
N LEU A 54 -4.97 -9.82 5.12
CA LEU A 54 -5.69 -10.75 4.27
C LEU A 54 -4.70 -11.39 3.30
N ASN A 55 -4.62 -12.71 3.27
CA ASN A 55 -3.77 -13.48 2.37
C ASN A 55 -4.54 -13.84 1.10
N ILE A 56 -3.91 -13.70 -0.05
CA ILE A 56 -4.52 -13.95 -1.36
C ILE A 56 -3.77 -15.11 -2.03
N SER A 57 -4.51 -16.09 -2.54
CA SER A 57 -3.95 -17.23 -3.25
C SER A 57 -4.83 -17.64 -4.43
N SER A 58 -4.23 -18.28 -5.42
CA SER A 58 -4.93 -18.88 -6.56
C SER A 58 -4.89 -20.41 -6.46
N SER A 59 -6.00 -21.08 -6.76
CA SER A 59 -6.06 -22.54 -6.87
C SER A 59 -5.26 -23.06 -8.07
N ASN A 60 -5.05 -22.22 -9.11
CA ASN A 60 -4.24 -22.53 -10.28
C ASN A 60 -3.67 -21.23 -10.88
N GLY A 61 -2.44 -20.89 -10.46
CA GLY A 61 -1.74 -19.71 -10.95
C GLY A 61 -1.43 -19.74 -12.46
N GLY A 62 -1.39 -20.92 -13.08
CA GLY A 62 -1.24 -21.05 -14.53
C GLY A 62 -2.48 -20.66 -15.32
N VAL A 63 -3.67 -20.69 -14.72
CA VAL A 63 -4.93 -20.23 -15.32
C VAL A 63 -5.19 -18.76 -14.96
N ALA A 64 -5.11 -18.41 -13.69
CA ALA A 64 -5.25 -17.03 -13.23
C ALA A 64 -4.40 -16.77 -11.98
N SER A 65 -3.76 -15.63 -11.91
CA SER A 65 -2.94 -15.16 -10.79
C SER A 65 -3.52 -13.92 -10.16
N ALA A 66 -3.19 -13.66 -8.89
CA ALA A 66 -3.59 -12.46 -8.18
C ALA A 66 -2.37 -11.78 -7.54
N SER A 67 -2.33 -10.45 -7.57
CA SER A 67 -1.28 -9.63 -6.98
C SER A 67 -1.91 -8.40 -6.30
N PRO A 68 -1.40 -7.98 -5.12
CA PRO A 68 -0.38 -8.64 -4.29
C PRO A 68 -0.90 -9.93 -3.64
N GLY A 69 0.01 -10.80 -3.19
CA GLY A 69 -0.32 -12.05 -2.48
C GLY A 69 -0.85 -11.86 -1.05
N SER A 70 -0.82 -10.62 -0.56
CA SER A 70 -1.49 -10.22 0.69
C SER A 70 -1.75 -8.71 0.70
N ILE A 71 -2.78 -8.29 1.42
CA ILE A 71 -3.07 -6.88 1.70
C ILE A 71 -3.24 -6.68 3.20
N PHE A 72 -2.86 -5.48 3.66
CA PHE A 72 -3.12 -5.03 5.03
C PHE A 72 -4.23 -4.00 5.04
N ILE A 73 -5.26 -4.23 5.85
CA ILE A 73 -6.31 -3.26 6.12
C ILE A 73 -5.98 -2.57 7.43
N GLN A 74 -5.70 -1.29 7.36
CA GLN A 74 -5.20 -0.49 8.48
C GLN A 74 -6.30 0.16 9.31
N ASN A 75 -7.37 0.58 8.64
CA ASN A 75 -8.48 1.27 9.29
C ASN A 75 -9.79 0.50 9.08
N PRO A 76 -10.65 0.43 10.11
CA PRO A 76 -11.99 -0.17 9.99
C PRO A 76 -12.79 0.54 8.91
N GLY A 77 -13.47 -0.23 8.06
CA GLY A 77 -14.29 0.31 6.97
C GLY A 77 -13.50 0.78 5.75
N SER A 78 -12.16 0.64 5.74
CA SER A 78 -11.34 0.93 4.57
C SER A 78 -11.37 -0.21 3.54
N SER A 79 -10.82 0.04 2.36
CA SER A 79 -10.73 -0.94 1.28
C SER A 79 -9.29 -1.12 0.80
N GLY A 80 -8.99 -2.33 0.32
CA GLY A 80 -7.79 -2.65 -0.43
C GLY A 80 -8.13 -3.18 -1.81
N SER A 81 -7.15 -3.27 -2.69
CA SER A 81 -7.34 -3.77 -4.05
C SER A 81 -6.37 -4.89 -4.37
N ILE A 82 -6.84 -5.84 -5.18
CA ILE A 82 -6.00 -6.86 -5.81
C ILE A 82 -6.24 -6.85 -7.32
N THR A 83 -5.21 -7.13 -8.10
CA THR A 83 -5.32 -7.31 -9.55
C THR A 83 -5.29 -8.79 -9.87
N ILE A 84 -6.30 -9.28 -10.58
CA ILE A 84 -6.36 -10.65 -11.07
C ILE A 84 -6.04 -10.64 -12.55
N THR A 85 -5.07 -11.47 -12.97
CA THR A 85 -4.62 -11.62 -14.35
C THR A 85 -4.98 -13.02 -14.87
N GLY A 86 -5.63 -13.09 -16.03
CA GLY A 86 -5.90 -14.33 -16.73
C GLY A 86 -4.67 -14.78 -17.53
N ASN A 87 -4.14 -15.97 -17.26
CA ASN A 87 -2.90 -16.47 -17.87
C ASN A 87 -3.18 -17.46 -19.01
N SER A 88 -4.05 -18.44 -18.80
CA SER A 88 -4.44 -19.42 -19.83
C SER A 88 -5.92 -19.82 -19.68
N VAL A 89 -6.50 -20.34 -20.77
CA VAL A 89 -7.90 -20.78 -20.78
C VAL A 89 -8.17 -21.83 -19.71
N GLY A 90 -9.22 -21.65 -18.93
CA GLY A 90 -9.59 -22.54 -17.83
C GLY A 90 -10.35 -21.82 -16.73
N THR A 91 -10.54 -22.50 -15.60
CA THR A 91 -11.17 -21.92 -14.41
C THR A 91 -10.21 -22.02 -13.22
N ALA A 92 -10.07 -20.92 -12.49
CA ALA A 92 -9.34 -20.87 -11.22
C ALA A 92 -10.17 -20.17 -10.15
N THR A 93 -9.88 -20.46 -8.89
CA THR A 93 -10.50 -19.79 -7.74
C THR A 93 -9.44 -18.96 -7.04
N ILE A 94 -9.68 -17.66 -6.90
CA ILE A 94 -8.88 -16.79 -6.04
C ILE A 94 -9.51 -16.77 -4.66
N SER A 95 -8.73 -17.14 -3.65
CA SER A 95 -9.15 -17.15 -2.25
C SER A 95 -8.53 -15.98 -1.51
N VAL A 96 -9.35 -15.22 -0.79
CA VAL A 96 -8.95 -14.16 0.15
C VAL A 96 -9.22 -14.70 1.55
N VAL A 97 -8.18 -14.88 2.34
CA VAL A 97 -8.24 -15.54 3.65
C VAL A 97 -7.74 -14.61 4.73
N ALA A 98 -8.55 -14.39 5.76
CA ALA A 98 -8.15 -13.65 6.95
C ALA A 98 -7.03 -14.39 7.70
N SER A 99 -5.92 -13.71 7.99
CA SER A 99 -4.83 -14.25 8.79
C SER A 99 -5.14 -14.19 10.30
N SER A 100 -4.25 -14.73 11.12
CA SER A 100 -4.45 -14.79 12.57
C SER A 100 -4.52 -13.44 13.27
N ASP A 101 -4.02 -12.38 12.62
CA ASP A 101 -4.04 -11.00 13.09
C ASP A 101 -5.23 -10.19 12.55
N PHE A 102 -6.05 -10.76 11.64
CA PHE A 102 -7.25 -10.12 11.15
C PHE A 102 -8.39 -10.29 12.15
N ALA A 103 -8.82 -9.19 12.74
CA ALA A 103 -9.86 -9.22 13.76
C ALA A 103 -10.73 -7.96 13.73
N THR A 104 -11.90 -8.03 14.35
CA THR A 104 -12.73 -6.85 14.61
C THR A 104 -12.06 -5.92 15.62
N MET A 105 -12.51 -4.67 15.68
CA MET A 105 -12.05 -3.72 16.68
C MET A 105 -12.44 -4.14 18.12
N ASP A 106 -13.45 -4.99 18.25
CA ASP A 106 -13.89 -5.58 19.51
C ASP A 106 -13.09 -6.85 19.89
N GLU A 107 -11.97 -7.11 19.20
CA GLU A 107 -11.03 -8.21 19.44
C GLU A 107 -11.56 -9.61 19.05
N GLU A 108 -12.64 -9.71 18.31
CA GLU A 108 -13.07 -10.96 17.72
C GLU A 108 -12.10 -11.35 16.59
N ILE A 109 -11.38 -12.46 16.75
CA ILE A 109 -10.44 -12.97 15.75
C ILE A 109 -11.22 -13.62 14.61
N LEU A 110 -10.98 -13.12 13.39
CA LEU A 110 -11.64 -13.61 12.17
C LEU A 110 -10.74 -14.55 11.35
N ALA A 111 -9.70 -15.10 11.96
CA ALA A 111 -8.73 -15.98 11.31
C ALA A 111 -9.43 -17.12 10.54
N GLY A 112 -9.00 -17.34 9.29
CA GLY A 112 -9.55 -18.40 8.44
C GLY A 112 -10.87 -18.04 7.74
N VAL A 113 -11.50 -16.91 8.05
CA VAL A 113 -12.65 -16.42 7.27
C VAL A 113 -12.19 -16.25 5.82
N THR A 114 -12.91 -16.86 4.88
CA THR A 114 -12.52 -16.92 3.47
C THR A 114 -13.60 -16.35 2.59
N LYS A 115 -13.20 -15.54 1.58
CA LYS A 115 -14.02 -15.15 0.43
C LYS A 115 -13.35 -15.64 -0.84
N THR A 116 -14.15 -16.08 -1.79
CA THR A 116 -13.65 -16.65 -3.04
C THR A 116 -14.16 -15.91 -4.26
N ILE A 117 -13.34 -15.86 -5.31
CA ILE A 117 -13.67 -15.29 -6.60
C ILE A 117 -13.39 -16.36 -7.66
N THR A 118 -14.43 -16.77 -8.38
CA THR A 118 -14.28 -17.69 -9.51
C THR A 118 -13.82 -16.92 -10.74
N VAL A 119 -12.71 -17.34 -11.33
CA VAL A 119 -12.14 -16.73 -12.54
C VAL A 119 -12.27 -17.69 -13.69
N ASN A 120 -13.04 -17.31 -14.72
CA ASN A 120 -13.20 -18.06 -15.95
C ASN A 120 -12.38 -17.37 -17.05
N VAL A 121 -11.25 -17.94 -17.40
CA VAL A 121 -10.45 -17.47 -18.55
C VAL A 121 -10.93 -18.21 -19.79
N ILE A 122 -11.56 -17.47 -20.72
CA ILE A 122 -12.18 -18.01 -21.94
C ILE A 122 -11.31 -17.69 -23.15
N SER A 123 -11.40 -18.50 -24.21
CA SER A 123 -10.69 -18.24 -25.46
C SER A 123 -11.20 -16.97 -26.14
N LYS A 124 -10.27 -16.13 -26.60
CA LYS A 124 -10.64 -14.97 -27.42
C LYS A 124 -11.27 -15.46 -28.73
N PRO A 125 -12.42 -14.88 -29.18
CA PRO A 125 -13.00 -15.22 -30.46
C PRO A 125 -11.98 -15.04 -31.59
N ALA A 126 -11.88 -16.01 -32.51
CA ALA A 126 -11.04 -15.87 -33.68
C ALA A 126 -11.51 -14.65 -34.52
N PRO A 127 -10.59 -13.87 -35.11
CA PRO A 127 -10.96 -12.83 -36.06
C PRO A 127 -11.81 -13.45 -37.18
N GLN A 128 -12.98 -12.89 -37.43
CA GLN A 128 -13.83 -13.33 -38.52
C GLN A 128 -13.04 -13.17 -39.82
N PRO A 129 -12.95 -14.22 -40.70
CA PRO A 129 -12.25 -14.09 -41.95
C PRO A 129 -12.86 -12.95 -42.76
N SER A 130 -12.07 -11.99 -43.18
CA SER A 130 -12.46 -10.97 -44.13
C SER A 130 -12.79 -11.68 -45.45
N ASN A 131 -14.02 -11.49 -45.92
CA ASN A 131 -14.51 -12.03 -47.17
C ASN A 131 -13.58 -11.61 -48.30
N PRO A 132 -12.99 -12.54 -49.11
CA PRO A 132 -12.11 -12.15 -50.20
C PRO A 132 -12.95 -11.47 -51.29
N THR A 133 -12.55 -10.28 -51.67
CA THR A 133 -13.09 -9.58 -52.83
C THR A 133 -12.83 -10.41 -54.06
N PRO A 134 -13.85 -10.69 -54.91
CA PRO A 134 -13.63 -11.49 -56.16
C PRO A 134 -12.71 -10.74 -57.10
N SER A 135 -11.54 -11.28 -57.37
CA SER A 135 -10.69 -10.83 -58.47
C SER A 135 -11.20 -11.41 -59.78
N ASN A 136 -11.61 -10.51 -60.64
CA ASN A 136 -12.05 -10.82 -62.00
C ASN A 136 -10.85 -11.29 -62.89
N PRO A 137 -10.86 -12.45 -63.53
CA PRO A 137 -9.77 -12.88 -64.35
C PRO A 137 -9.75 -12.11 -65.67
N THR A 138 -8.67 -11.41 -65.97
CA THR A 138 -8.40 -10.81 -67.24
C THR A 138 -7.79 -11.87 -68.23
N PRO A 139 -8.30 -12.05 -69.40
CA PRO A 139 -7.77 -13.04 -70.34
C PRO A 139 -6.40 -12.62 -70.86
N SER A 140 -5.41 -13.49 -70.75
CA SER A 140 -4.09 -13.34 -71.35
C SER A 140 -4.13 -13.76 -72.81
N ASN A 141 -3.86 -12.83 -73.70
CA ASN A 141 -3.64 -13.09 -75.09
C ASN A 141 -2.12 -13.13 -75.37
N PRO A 142 -1.53 -14.17 -75.97
CA PRO A 142 -0.09 -14.24 -76.25
C PRO A 142 0.28 -13.41 -77.49
N LYS A 143 1.13 -12.40 -77.31
CA LYS A 143 1.73 -11.63 -78.38
C LYS A 143 3.12 -12.18 -78.68
N PRO A 144 3.50 -12.31 -79.96
CA PRO A 144 4.79 -12.88 -80.34
C PRO A 144 5.97 -12.01 -79.89
N SER A 145 7.02 -12.67 -79.43
CA SER A 145 8.30 -12.07 -79.05
C SER A 145 9.10 -11.62 -80.29
N ASN A 146 9.34 -10.32 -80.36
CA ASN A 146 10.38 -9.75 -81.21
C ASN A 146 11.64 -9.51 -80.35
N PRO A 147 12.84 -9.90 -80.78
CA PRO A 147 14.06 -9.69 -79.98
C PRO A 147 14.42 -8.19 -80.03
N GLN A 148 14.25 -7.58 -78.82
CA GLN A 148 14.70 -6.21 -78.57
C GLN A 148 16.21 -6.22 -78.28
N PRO A 149 16.99 -5.27 -78.86
CA PRO A 149 18.41 -5.16 -78.53
C PRO A 149 18.67 -5.03 -77.05
N GLN A 150 19.52 -5.87 -76.51
CA GLN A 150 19.97 -5.77 -75.13
C GLN A 150 20.67 -4.43 -74.90
N GLN A 151 20.02 -3.56 -74.14
CA GLN A 151 20.66 -2.39 -73.56
C GLN A 151 21.79 -2.85 -72.63
N PRO A 152 22.93 -2.17 -72.53
CA PRO A 152 24.00 -2.54 -71.61
C PRO A 152 23.47 -2.59 -70.25
N GLN A 153 23.50 -3.76 -69.59
CA GLN A 153 23.19 -3.88 -68.12
C GLN A 153 24.28 -3.13 -67.38
N ASN A 154 23.95 -1.91 -66.93
CA ASN A 154 24.78 -1.25 -65.96
C ASN A 154 24.72 -2.09 -64.67
N ASN A 155 25.80 -2.81 -64.39
CA ASN A 155 25.98 -3.60 -63.16
C ASN A 155 26.26 -2.66 -61.93
N TYR A 156 25.27 -1.88 -61.57
CA TYR A 156 25.36 -1.07 -60.36
C TYR A 156 25.39 -1.97 -59.12
N SER A 157 26.27 -1.64 -58.16
CA SER A 157 26.35 -2.36 -56.90
C SER A 157 25.04 -2.30 -56.14
N LYS A 158 24.60 -3.43 -55.62
CA LYS A 158 23.41 -3.55 -54.76
C LYS A 158 23.78 -3.56 -53.27
N ASN A 159 25.07 -3.48 -52.92
CA ASN A 159 25.53 -3.53 -51.53
C ASN A 159 25.08 -2.27 -50.81
N ASN A 160 24.17 -2.44 -49.87
CA ASN A 160 23.62 -1.43 -48.96
C ASN A 160 23.88 -1.78 -47.47
N ASN A 161 24.92 -2.59 -47.23
CA ASN A 161 25.32 -2.93 -45.86
C ASN A 161 26.03 -1.75 -45.18
N ILE A 162 25.92 -1.72 -43.88
CA ILE A 162 26.65 -0.77 -43.01
C ILE A 162 27.96 -1.39 -42.56
N LYS A 163 29.07 -0.66 -42.67
CA LYS A 163 30.38 -1.06 -42.19
C LYS A 163 30.54 -0.67 -40.71
N SER A 164 30.10 0.50 -40.34
CA SER A 164 30.14 0.99 -38.96
C SER A 164 28.94 1.89 -38.69
N LEU A 165 28.38 1.77 -37.47
CA LEU A 165 27.35 2.65 -36.90
C LEU A 165 27.76 2.92 -35.48
N ILE A 166 28.00 4.18 -35.16
CA ILE A 166 28.45 4.60 -33.81
C ILE A 166 27.70 5.86 -33.34
N VAL A 167 27.53 5.97 -32.07
CA VAL A 167 27.10 7.20 -31.39
C VAL A 167 28.30 7.66 -30.53
N GLU A 168 28.77 8.88 -30.76
CA GLU A 168 29.95 9.39 -30.09
C GLU A 168 29.77 9.38 -28.56
N GLY A 169 30.73 8.75 -27.85
CA GLY A 169 30.74 8.66 -26.40
C GLY A 169 29.81 7.59 -25.80
N TYR A 170 29.13 6.79 -26.66
CA TYR A 170 28.19 5.77 -26.20
C TYR A 170 28.37 4.44 -26.93
N GLU A 171 28.12 3.37 -26.21
CA GLU A 171 28.07 2.01 -26.76
C GLU A 171 26.66 1.67 -27.21
N LEU A 172 26.52 1.23 -28.46
CA LEU A 172 25.24 0.76 -29.02
C LEU A 172 25.02 -0.72 -28.70
N VAL A 173 23.87 -1.05 -28.10
CA VAL A 173 23.46 -2.44 -27.90
C VAL A 173 22.73 -2.91 -29.20
N LYS A 174 23.31 -3.91 -29.87
CA LYS A 174 22.70 -4.49 -31.06
C LYS A 174 21.57 -5.44 -30.65
N VAL A 175 20.34 -5.20 -31.16
CA VAL A 175 19.15 -6.04 -30.95
C VAL A 175 19.04 -7.10 -32.04
N ASP A 176 19.19 -6.66 -33.31
CA ASP A 176 19.22 -7.51 -34.50
C ASP A 176 20.10 -6.90 -35.58
N ASN A 177 19.98 -7.35 -36.84
CA ASN A 177 20.85 -6.88 -37.91
C ASN A 177 20.70 -5.38 -38.21
N ASN A 178 19.52 -4.81 -38.01
CA ASN A 178 19.20 -3.44 -38.39
C ASN A 178 18.75 -2.57 -37.22
N ASN A 179 18.57 -3.15 -36.01
CA ASN A 179 18.04 -2.43 -34.85
C ASN A 179 19.04 -2.40 -33.71
N TYR A 180 19.19 -1.23 -33.13
CA TYR A 180 20.10 -0.93 -32.03
C TYR A 180 19.36 -0.18 -30.92
N THR A 181 19.81 -0.31 -29.69
CA THR A 181 19.30 0.47 -28.55
C THR A 181 20.41 1.21 -27.82
N LEU A 182 20.04 2.34 -27.25
CA LEU A 182 20.91 3.17 -26.41
C LEU A 182 20.08 3.84 -25.33
N THR A 183 20.57 3.86 -24.09
CA THR A 183 19.98 4.65 -23.01
C THR A 183 20.96 5.75 -22.60
N VAL A 184 20.47 6.99 -22.51
CA VAL A 184 21.25 8.15 -22.08
C VAL A 184 20.59 8.82 -20.88
N SER A 185 21.39 9.52 -20.06
CA SER A 185 20.88 10.25 -18.91
C SER A 185 20.04 11.46 -19.30
N ASN A 186 19.30 12.00 -18.33
CA ASN A 186 18.34 13.10 -18.55
C ASN A 186 18.99 14.38 -19.09
N ASP A 187 20.22 14.67 -18.73
CA ASP A 187 20.96 15.87 -19.17
C ASP A 187 21.49 15.79 -20.61
N VAL A 188 21.42 14.62 -21.24
CA VAL A 188 21.84 14.44 -22.64
C VAL A 188 20.71 14.87 -23.57
N THR A 189 20.78 16.08 -24.08
CA THR A 189 19.75 16.65 -24.95
C THR A 189 19.97 16.36 -26.43
N SER A 190 21.17 15.94 -26.83
CA SER A 190 21.52 15.56 -28.20
C SER A 190 22.63 14.53 -28.23
N ILE A 191 22.71 13.77 -29.32
CA ILE A 191 23.77 12.81 -29.62
C ILE A 191 24.28 13.03 -31.05
N ASN A 192 25.55 12.63 -31.31
CA ASN A 192 26.10 12.66 -32.68
C ASN A 192 26.21 11.23 -33.21
N VAL A 193 25.50 10.97 -34.32
CA VAL A 193 25.44 9.66 -35.00
C VAL A 193 26.36 9.67 -36.19
N ASN A 194 27.29 8.72 -36.27
CA ASN A 194 28.19 8.51 -37.38
C ASN A 194 27.99 7.11 -37.98
N ALA A 195 28.01 7.01 -39.31
CA ALA A 195 27.88 5.74 -40.00
C ALA A 195 28.67 5.76 -41.27
N THR A 196 29.23 4.58 -41.65
CA THR A 196 29.89 4.36 -42.95
C THR A 196 29.30 3.14 -43.61
N ALA A 197 29.12 3.21 -44.93
CA ALA A 197 28.69 2.07 -45.72
C ALA A 197 29.85 1.11 -45.99
N GLU A 198 29.57 -0.16 -46.24
CA GLU A 198 30.54 -1.17 -46.65
C GLU A 198 31.04 -0.89 -48.07
N ASP A 199 30.14 -0.51 -48.97
CA ASP A 199 30.45 -0.13 -50.34
C ASP A 199 30.73 1.37 -50.43
N SER A 200 31.91 1.76 -50.97
CA SER A 200 32.31 3.17 -51.11
C SER A 200 31.44 3.98 -52.07
N LYS A 201 30.68 3.31 -52.97
CA LYS A 201 29.71 3.94 -53.86
C LYS A 201 28.32 4.13 -53.25
N ALA A 202 28.04 3.50 -52.11
CA ALA A 202 26.79 3.68 -51.42
C ALA A 202 26.77 5.03 -50.67
N LYS A 203 25.57 5.61 -50.54
CA LYS A 203 25.33 6.86 -49.82
C LYS A 203 24.71 6.58 -48.47
N VAL A 204 25.18 7.25 -47.44
CA VAL A 204 24.62 7.18 -46.07
C VAL A 204 23.90 8.48 -45.76
N SER A 205 22.72 8.38 -45.20
CA SER A 205 21.93 9.51 -44.73
C SER A 205 21.39 9.23 -43.31
N GLY A 206 20.92 10.28 -42.60
CA GLY A 206 20.42 10.12 -41.24
C GLY A 206 21.48 10.25 -40.15
N THR A 207 22.76 10.54 -40.53
CA THR A 207 23.88 10.83 -39.60
C THR A 207 23.87 12.26 -39.05
N GLY A 208 24.82 12.60 -38.16
CA GLY A 208 25.01 13.91 -37.56
C GLY A 208 24.28 14.06 -36.22
N VAL A 209 24.20 15.31 -35.75
CA VAL A 209 23.60 15.64 -34.47
C VAL A 209 22.07 15.38 -34.51
N LYS A 210 21.57 14.71 -33.48
CA LYS A 210 20.16 14.39 -33.24
C LYS A 210 19.73 14.91 -31.89
N GLU A 211 18.76 15.83 -31.89
CA GLU A 211 18.10 16.27 -30.66
C GLU A 211 17.22 15.17 -30.07
N LEU A 212 17.24 15.05 -28.75
CA LEU A 212 16.52 14.03 -28.01
C LEU A 212 15.42 14.66 -27.13
N GLN A 213 14.21 14.14 -27.30
CA GLN A 213 13.13 14.35 -26.33
C GLN A 213 13.27 13.35 -25.19
N VAL A 214 12.73 13.69 -24.00
CA VAL A 214 12.61 12.75 -22.88
C VAL A 214 11.78 11.54 -23.32
N GLY A 215 12.22 10.34 -22.98
CA GLY A 215 11.61 9.09 -23.41
C GLY A 215 12.23 8.54 -24.68
N GLU A 216 11.44 7.83 -25.47
CA GLU A 216 11.92 7.12 -26.66
C GLU A 216 12.07 8.04 -27.88
N ASN A 217 13.21 7.93 -28.54
CA ASN A 217 13.56 8.60 -29.79
C ASN A 217 14.01 7.54 -30.82
N ASN A 218 13.40 7.53 -32.01
CA ASN A 218 13.78 6.62 -33.08
C ASN A 218 14.60 7.38 -34.10
N ILE A 219 15.86 7.02 -34.23
CA ILE A 219 16.79 7.62 -35.20
C ILE A 219 17.02 6.64 -36.31
N GLU A 220 16.78 7.08 -37.57
CA GLU A 220 16.94 6.27 -38.75
C GLU A 220 18.20 6.66 -39.50
N VAL A 221 19.02 5.65 -39.83
CA VAL A 221 20.16 5.75 -40.73
C VAL A 221 19.88 4.89 -41.95
N ILE A 222 19.99 5.48 -43.13
CA ILE A 222 19.66 4.79 -44.39
C ILE A 222 20.93 4.71 -45.23
N VAL A 223 21.26 3.48 -45.69
CA VAL A 223 22.31 3.21 -46.68
C VAL A 223 21.66 2.92 -48.01
N THR A 224 21.97 3.76 -49.03
CA THR A 224 21.45 3.63 -50.38
C THR A 224 22.57 3.15 -51.28
N SER A 225 22.47 1.96 -51.89
CA SER A 225 23.43 1.39 -52.82
C SER A 225 23.51 2.17 -54.14
N GLU A 226 24.53 1.93 -54.94
CA GLU A 226 24.68 2.52 -56.29
C GLU A 226 23.47 2.23 -57.19
N SER A 227 22.85 1.04 -57.02
CA SER A 227 21.63 0.65 -57.75
C SER A 227 20.34 1.31 -57.23
N GLY A 228 20.41 2.10 -56.15
CA GLY A 228 19.25 2.74 -55.51
C GLY A 228 18.52 1.89 -54.47
N ALA A 229 18.97 0.66 -54.20
CA ALA A 229 18.37 -0.16 -53.18
C ALA A 229 18.74 0.39 -51.78
N GLN A 230 17.75 0.50 -50.88
CA GLN A 230 17.92 1.07 -49.54
C GLN A 230 17.88 -0.01 -48.47
N ASN A 231 18.70 0.17 -47.45
CA ASN A 231 18.64 -0.55 -46.20
C ASN A 231 18.55 0.44 -45.04
N LYS A 232 17.58 0.22 -44.13
CA LYS A 232 17.29 1.12 -43.01
C LYS A 232 17.80 0.49 -41.72
N PHE A 233 18.55 1.27 -40.95
CA PHE A 233 19.03 0.95 -39.60
C PHE A 233 18.35 1.89 -38.63
N THR A 234 17.83 1.35 -37.50
CA THR A 234 17.13 2.12 -36.50
C THR A 234 17.90 2.08 -35.17
N ILE A 235 18.17 3.24 -34.60
CA ILE A 235 18.68 3.37 -33.26
C ILE A 235 17.53 3.87 -32.37
N LYS A 236 17.04 3.01 -31.46
CA LYS A 236 16.07 3.39 -30.45
C LYS A 236 16.83 3.97 -29.26
N VAL A 237 16.76 5.28 -29.06
CA VAL A 237 17.42 6.00 -27.98
C VAL A 237 16.41 6.32 -26.91
N THR A 238 16.63 5.85 -25.68
CA THR A 238 15.82 6.22 -24.51
C THR A 238 16.57 7.28 -23.72
N ARG A 239 16.08 8.53 -23.72
CA ARG A 239 16.53 9.58 -22.81
C ARG A 239 15.75 9.46 -21.50
N LYS A 240 16.45 9.25 -20.40
CA LYS A 240 15.83 9.13 -19.07
C LYS A 240 15.01 10.37 -18.72
N ASP A 241 13.95 10.21 -17.96
CA ASP A 241 13.05 11.29 -17.53
C ASP A 241 13.53 11.98 -16.23
N GLY A 242 14.65 11.53 -15.65
CA GLY A 242 15.29 12.09 -14.49
C GLY A 242 16.63 11.43 -14.23
N TYR A 243 17.28 11.81 -13.15
CA TYR A 243 18.48 11.11 -12.65
C TYR A 243 18.02 9.92 -11.80
N TYR A 244 18.64 8.78 -12.03
CA TYR A 244 18.44 7.57 -11.24
C TYR A 244 19.63 7.31 -10.32
N LEU A 245 19.52 6.35 -9.40
CA LEU A 245 20.59 6.09 -8.42
C LEU A 245 21.91 5.70 -9.08
N GLU A 246 21.88 5.05 -10.24
CA GLU A 246 23.07 4.74 -11.04
C GLU A 246 23.73 5.99 -11.66
N ASP A 247 23.02 7.10 -11.78
CA ASP A 247 23.56 8.36 -12.31
C ASP A 247 24.21 9.22 -11.21
N LEU A 248 24.25 8.74 -9.96
CA LEU A 248 24.70 9.50 -8.79
C LEU A 248 26.08 10.12 -8.99
N ASP A 249 27.03 9.38 -9.53
CA ASP A 249 28.40 9.87 -9.78
C ASP A 249 28.43 11.07 -10.73
N SER A 250 27.65 11.05 -11.80
CA SER A 250 27.54 12.16 -12.76
C SER A 250 26.90 13.38 -12.12
N VAL A 251 25.83 13.19 -11.32
CA VAL A 251 25.16 14.25 -10.56
C VAL A 251 26.11 14.91 -9.55
N LEU A 252 26.90 14.11 -8.84
CA LEU A 252 27.84 14.62 -7.83
C LEU A 252 29.01 15.42 -8.46
N LYS A 253 29.46 15.02 -9.65
CA LYS A 253 30.52 15.70 -10.41
C LYS A 253 30.04 16.96 -11.14
N ASN A 254 28.73 17.10 -11.37
CA ASN A 254 28.18 18.25 -12.08
C ASN A 254 28.16 19.50 -11.17
N GLU A 255 29.15 20.38 -11.33
CA GLU A 255 29.32 21.60 -10.50
C GLU A 255 28.16 22.61 -10.61
N LYS A 256 27.37 22.53 -11.68
CA LYS A 256 26.20 23.38 -11.87
C LYS A 256 25.03 23.01 -10.97
N LEU A 257 24.97 21.77 -10.49
CA LEU A 257 23.93 21.26 -9.62
C LEU A 257 24.36 21.42 -8.15
N GLN A 258 23.64 22.18 -7.35
CA GLN A 258 23.81 22.21 -5.88
C GLN A 258 22.87 21.24 -5.19
N ASP A 259 21.69 21.09 -5.72
CA ASP A 259 20.65 20.15 -5.30
C ASP A 259 20.24 19.28 -6.49
N ALA A 260 19.83 18.05 -6.25
CA ALA A 260 19.33 17.17 -7.30
C ALA A 260 18.27 16.21 -6.77
N ASP A 261 17.34 15.88 -7.67
CA ASP A 261 16.31 14.87 -7.49
C ASP A 261 16.80 13.56 -8.14
N ILE A 262 16.85 12.49 -7.34
CA ILE A 262 17.25 11.15 -7.75
C ILE A 262 16.05 10.23 -7.67
N ILE A 263 15.67 9.62 -8.77
CA ILE A 263 14.60 8.63 -8.82
C ILE A 263 15.12 7.31 -8.27
N ILE A 264 14.38 6.73 -7.34
CA ILE A 264 14.70 5.45 -6.70
C ILE A 264 13.58 4.43 -6.88
N ASN A 265 13.93 3.16 -6.78
CA ASN A 265 12.98 2.07 -6.65
C ASN A 265 12.60 1.85 -5.18
N ALA A 266 11.49 1.15 -4.93
CA ALA A 266 10.99 0.87 -3.58
C ALA A 266 12.05 0.24 -2.65
N ASP A 267 12.91 -0.64 -3.19
CA ASP A 267 13.94 -1.36 -2.42
C ASP A 267 15.36 -0.80 -2.59
N SER A 268 15.47 0.46 -3.01
CA SER A 268 16.78 1.10 -3.18
C SER A 268 17.52 1.20 -1.84
N LYS A 269 18.85 1.02 -1.92
CA LYS A 269 19.76 1.13 -0.78
C LYS A 269 20.79 2.21 -1.08
N ILE A 270 20.95 3.14 -0.16
CA ILE A 270 21.99 4.16 -0.22
C ILE A 270 23.18 3.63 0.57
N THR A 271 24.27 3.30 -0.14
CA THR A 271 25.43 2.68 0.48
C THR A 271 26.28 3.69 1.26
N LYS A 272 27.15 3.17 2.11
CA LYS A 272 28.11 3.99 2.87
C LYS A 272 29.03 4.79 1.93
N GLU A 273 29.45 4.18 0.83
CA GLU A 273 30.31 4.81 -0.19
C GLU A 273 29.59 5.98 -0.85
N GLN A 274 28.32 5.79 -1.25
CA GLN A 274 27.49 6.84 -1.83
C GLN A 274 27.26 7.99 -0.85
N LEU A 275 27.00 7.70 0.43
CA LEU A 275 26.87 8.73 1.46
C LEU A 275 28.16 9.52 1.68
N ASN A 276 29.32 8.85 1.61
CA ASN A 276 30.61 9.55 1.68
C ASN A 276 30.86 10.45 0.45
N GLN A 277 30.46 10.01 -0.73
CA GLN A 277 30.52 10.84 -1.95
C GLN A 277 29.59 12.06 -1.82
N ILE A 278 28.34 11.88 -1.32
CA ILE A 278 27.38 12.98 -1.06
C ILE A 278 27.96 13.96 -0.03
N LYS A 279 28.55 13.46 1.07
CA LYS A 279 29.23 14.27 2.08
C LYS A 279 30.34 15.12 1.47
N ASN A 280 31.20 14.52 0.64
CA ASN A 280 32.35 15.20 0.02
C ASN A 280 31.86 16.26 -1.00
N SER A 281 30.82 16.01 -1.73
CA SER A 281 30.23 16.96 -2.68
C SER A 281 29.52 18.14 -2.01
N LYS A 282 29.11 17.99 -0.74
CA LYS A 282 28.32 18.96 0.04
C LYS A 282 26.94 19.30 -0.57
N LYS A 283 26.48 18.52 -1.53
CA LYS A 283 25.18 18.71 -2.20
C LYS A 283 24.02 18.21 -1.33
N THR A 284 22.82 18.71 -1.64
CA THR A 284 21.58 18.18 -1.10
C THR A 284 20.91 17.31 -2.15
N LEU A 285 20.66 16.06 -1.82
CA LEU A 285 19.99 15.12 -2.71
C LEU A 285 18.63 14.73 -2.15
N ARG A 286 17.63 14.65 -3.03
CA ARG A 286 16.29 14.12 -2.75
C ARG A 286 16.12 12.80 -3.49
N PHE A 287 15.96 11.71 -2.76
CA PHE A 287 15.71 10.37 -3.29
C PHE A 287 14.20 10.14 -3.35
N ASN A 288 13.64 10.24 -4.53
CA ASN A 288 12.21 10.29 -4.81
C ASN A 288 11.69 8.93 -5.28
N TYR A 289 10.71 8.38 -4.58
CA TYR A 289 9.97 7.20 -5.01
C TYR A 289 8.61 7.59 -5.56
N TYR A 290 8.34 7.15 -6.79
CA TYR A 290 7.09 7.37 -7.50
C TYR A 290 6.34 6.05 -7.69
N ASP A 291 5.01 6.09 -7.65
CA ASP A 291 4.18 4.95 -8.03
C ASP A 291 4.08 4.80 -9.57
N GLU A 292 3.32 3.79 -10.01
CA GLU A 292 3.08 3.51 -11.43
C GLU A 292 2.38 4.68 -12.16
N SER A 293 1.63 5.51 -11.45
CA SER A 293 0.97 6.71 -11.98
C SER A 293 1.88 7.94 -12.05
N LYS A 294 3.15 7.80 -11.68
CA LYS A 294 4.15 8.87 -11.54
C LYS A 294 3.84 9.88 -10.42
N LYS A 295 3.06 9.48 -9.43
CA LYS A 295 2.80 10.27 -8.23
C LYS A 295 3.94 10.04 -7.23
N LEU A 296 4.52 11.12 -6.71
CA LEU A 296 5.53 11.03 -5.66
C LEU A 296 4.87 10.48 -4.38
N ILE A 297 5.35 9.33 -3.90
CA ILE A 297 4.83 8.70 -2.69
C ILE A 297 5.65 9.12 -1.47
N TYR A 298 6.97 9.13 -1.60
CA TYR A 298 7.85 9.65 -0.56
C TYR A 298 9.19 10.13 -1.14
N SER A 299 9.87 10.99 -0.39
CA SER A 299 11.18 11.51 -0.73
C SER A 299 12.07 11.59 0.51
N TRP A 300 13.30 11.05 0.40
CA TRP A 300 14.34 11.18 1.40
C TRP A 300 15.26 12.33 1.03
N THR A 301 15.39 13.34 1.86
CA THR A 301 16.31 14.45 1.66
C THR A 301 17.56 14.24 2.52
N VAL A 302 18.71 14.10 1.86
CA VAL A 302 20.04 13.96 2.50
C VAL A 302 20.89 15.17 2.17
N ASN A 303 21.32 15.90 3.19
CA ASN A 303 22.19 17.07 3.04
C ASN A 303 23.64 16.69 3.32
N GLY A 304 24.50 16.69 2.28
CA GLY A 304 25.90 16.32 2.39
C GLY A 304 26.69 17.14 3.40
N LYS A 305 26.30 18.41 3.64
CA LYS A 305 26.95 19.27 4.65
C LYS A 305 26.68 18.82 6.09
N LYS A 306 25.58 18.08 6.31
CA LYS A 306 25.16 17.62 7.64
C LYS A 306 25.65 16.21 7.96
N ILE A 307 26.07 15.42 6.98
CA ILE A 307 26.52 14.03 7.18
C ILE A 307 27.78 14.04 8.04
N LYS A 308 27.70 13.47 9.23
CA LYS A 308 28.86 13.23 10.11
C LYS A 308 29.47 11.86 9.80
N ASP A 309 28.67 10.82 9.96
CA ASP A 309 29.02 9.42 9.66
C ASP A 309 28.01 8.85 8.67
N GLY A 310 28.48 8.37 7.52
CA GLY A 310 27.63 7.74 6.53
C GLY A 310 27.36 6.28 6.91
N LYS A 311 26.22 6.00 7.52
CA LYS A 311 25.70 4.63 7.64
C LYS A 311 24.75 4.37 6.49
N GLU A 312 24.92 3.24 5.81
CA GLU A 312 24.02 2.82 4.75
C GLU A 312 22.60 2.66 5.26
N PHE A 313 21.61 2.95 4.42
CA PHE A 313 20.20 2.73 4.76
C PHE A 313 19.40 2.30 3.53
N THR A 314 18.33 1.54 3.77
CA THR A 314 17.35 1.22 2.73
C THR A 314 16.24 2.27 2.73
N THR A 315 15.83 2.70 1.53
CA THR A 315 14.84 3.77 1.36
C THR A 315 13.40 3.28 1.43
N SER A 316 13.22 1.98 1.57
CA SER A 316 11.93 1.30 1.53
C SER A 316 11.01 1.71 2.69
N ILE A 317 9.80 2.15 2.36
CA ILE A 317 8.75 2.52 3.31
C ILE A 317 7.49 1.71 3.01
N SER A 318 6.86 1.20 4.05
CA SER A 318 5.54 0.58 4.00
C SER A 318 4.54 1.45 4.75
N PHE A 319 3.36 1.66 4.16
CA PHE A 319 2.23 2.29 4.85
C PHE A 319 1.34 1.26 5.57
N ALA A 320 1.92 0.10 5.89
CA ALA A 320 1.30 -1.00 6.63
C ALA A 320 2.20 -1.45 7.77
N THR A 321 1.60 -1.87 8.89
CA THR A 321 2.28 -2.43 10.04
C THR A 321 1.48 -3.59 10.63
N GLU A 322 2.16 -4.53 11.28
CA GLU A 322 1.53 -5.60 12.05
C GLU A 322 0.99 -5.10 13.41
N ASN A 323 1.44 -3.91 13.85
CA ASN A 323 1.09 -3.31 15.14
C ASN A 323 -0.16 -2.41 15.09
N VAL A 324 -0.99 -2.51 14.04
CA VAL A 324 -2.19 -1.67 13.86
C VAL A 324 -3.05 -1.60 15.11
N LYS A 325 -3.37 -2.76 15.71
CA LYS A 325 -4.25 -2.83 16.88
C LYS A 325 -3.64 -2.15 18.12
N GLU A 326 -2.35 -2.37 18.33
CA GLU A 326 -1.63 -1.78 19.47
C GLU A 326 -1.58 -0.25 19.32
N ILE A 327 -1.14 0.23 18.15
CA ILE A 327 -1.07 1.67 17.86
C ILE A 327 -2.46 2.32 17.94
N TYR A 328 -3.49 1.66 17.42
CA TYR A 328 -4.87 2.16 17.47
C TYR A 328 -5.39 2.30 18.91
N LYS A 329 -5.09 1.33 19.79
CA LYS A 329 -5.41 1.42 21.23
C LYS A 329 -4.61 2.53 21.92
N LEU A 330 -3.30 2.59 21.66
CA LEU A 330 -2.42 3.60 22.25
C LEU A 330 -2.78 5.02 21.82
N SER A 331 -3.29 5.18 20.61
CA SER A 331 -3.76 6.47 20.09
C SER A 331 -5.16 6.87 20.57
N ASN A 332 -5.76 6.10 21.47
CA ASN A 332 -7.15 6.26 21.89
C ASN A 332 -8.11 6.20 20.68
N TYR A 333 -7.88 5.21 19.81
CA TYR A 333 -8.67 4.95 18.60
C TYR A 333 -8.64 6.08 17.56
N ALA A 334 -7.56 6.86 17.55
CA ALA A 334 -7.38 7.92 16.56
C ALA A 334 -7.20 7.34 15.16
N ASP A 335 -7.83 7.99 14.19
CA ASP A 335 -7.62 7.71 12.79
C ASP A 335 -6.30 8.32 12.28
N GLY A 336 -5.60 7.62 11.37
CA GLY A 336 -4.30 8.06 10.92
C GLY A 336 -3.66 7.19 9.85
N ILE A 337 -2.39 7.48 9.56
CA ILE A 337 -1.54 6.75 8.63
C ILE A 337 -0.39 6.10 9.38
N TYR A 338 -0.15 4.82 9.11
CA TYR A 338 1.01 4.09 9.61
C TYR A 338 2.17 4.25 8.63
N VAL A 339 3.37 4.50 9.13
CA VAL A 339 4.59 4.64 8.33
C VAL A 339 5.65 3.73 8.92
N ASN A 340 5.96 2.65 8.23
CA ASN A 340 6.91 1.64 8.67
C ASN A 340 8.14 1.68 7.77
N PHE A 341 9.26 2.16 8.30
CA PHE A 341 10.54 2.14 7.62
C PHE A 341 11.14 0.73 7.65
N LYS A 342 11.49 0.19 6.49
CA LYS A 342 12.15 -1.14 6.40
C LYS A 342 13.59 -1.15 6.89
N HIS A 343 14.22 0.02 6.95
CA HIS A 343 15.51 0.17 7.60
C HIS A 343 15.36 0.16 9.12
N THR A 344 16.38 -0.38 9.81
CA THR A 344 16.47 -0.32 11.28
C THR A 344 17.78 0.38 11.66
N GLY A 345 17.70 1.38 12.51
CA GLY A 345 18.85 2.12 13.03
C GLY A 345 18.89 3.59 12.65
N ASP A 346 20.05 4.21 12.92
CA ASP A 346 20.27 5.64 12.74
C ASP A 346 20.38 6.03 11.27
N LEU A 347 19.89 7.20 10.94
CA LEU A 347 20.02 7.85 9.64
C LEU A 347 21.16 8.88 9.64
N PRO A 348 21.65 9.30 8.45
CA PRO A 348 22.55 10.44 8.36
C PRO A 348 21.92 11.69 8.99
N ALA A 349 22.70 12.44 9.77
CA ALA A 349 22.22 13.62 10.49
C ALA A 349 21.54 14.63 9.54
N GLY A 350 20.38 15.13 9.96
CA GLY A 350 19.56 16.09 9.21
C GLY A 350 18.81 15.47 8.01
N THR A 351 18.65 14.16 8.00
CA THR A 351 17.79 13.48 7.02
C THR A 351 16.35 13.88 7.24
N LYS A 352 15.67 14.26 6.16
CA LYS A 352 14.24 14.55 6.19
C LYS A 352 13.47 13.55 5.35
N ILE A 353 12.25 13.31 5.74
CA ILE A 353 11.29 12.54 4.97
C ILE A 353 10.10 13.41 4.56
N LYS A 354 9.75 13.37 3.28
CA LYS A 354 8.53 13.93 2.73
C LYS A 354 7.61 12.77 2.37
N LEU A 355 6.38 12.77 2.86
CA LEU A 355 5.41 11.68 2.69
C LEU A 355 4.13 12.20 2.05
N TYR A 356 3.58 11.48 1.08
CA TYR A 356 2.26 11.74 0.57
C TYR A 356 1.21 11.23 1.57
N VAL A 357 0.31 12.11 1.97
CA VAL A 357 -0.75 11.86 2.94
C VAL A 357 -2.12 12.37 2.45
N GLY A 358 -2.17 12.92 1.23
CA GLY A 358 -3.33 13.63 0.68
C GLY A 358 -4.56 12.76 0.41
N ASP A 359 -4.42 11.42 0.38
CA ASP A 359 -5.58 10.52 0.30
C ASP A 359 -6.32 10.41 1.65
N LYS A 360 -5.69 10.83 2.75
CA LYS A 360 -6.22 10.75 4.12
C LYS A 360 -6.46 12.12 4.74
N PHE A 361 -5.58 13.08 4.49
CA PHE A 361 -5.63 14.41 5.10
C PHE A 361 -5.70 15.47 4.01
N GLU A 362 -6.65 16.39 4.16
CA GLU A 362 -6.85 17.49 3.21
C GLU A 362 -5.70 18.50 3.27
N ASN A 363 -5.48 19.20 2.16
CA ASN A 363 -4.51 20.29 2.07
C ASN A 363 -4.86 21.41 3.07
N GLY A 364 -3.85 21.93 3.78
CA GLY A 364 -4.06 22.86 4.90
C GLY A 364 -4.44 22.19 6.23
N GLY A 365 -4.69 20.87 6.23
CA GLY A 365 -4.88 20.10 7.46
C GLY A 365 -3.61 20.05 8.29
N VAL A 366 -3.73 19.93 9.60
CA VAL A 366 -2.59 19.88 10.53
C VAL A 366 -2.52 18.51 11.18
N VAL A 367 -1.35 17.88 11.11
CA VAL A 367 -1.12 16.54 11.66
C VAL A 367 0.02 16.51 12.67
N ASN A 368 0.00 15.49 13.52
CA ASN A 368 1.03 15.16 14.50
C ASN A 368 1.68 13.84 14.14
N VAL A 369 2.97 13.68 14.44
CA VAL A 369 3.75 12.48 14.18
C VAL A 369 4.21 11.87 15.50
N TYR A 370 3.96 10.59 15.66
CA TYR A 370 4.35 9.78 16.81
C TYR A 370 5.19 8.60 16.36
N HIS A 371 6.18 8.23 17.15
CA HIS A 371 6.97 7.01 17.01
C HIS A 371 6.35 5.91 17.86
N TYR A 372 6.11 4.74 17.29
CA TYR A 372 5.70 3.56 18.03
C TYR A 372 6.91 2.85 18.63
N ASN A 373 7.04 2.94 19.94
CA ASN A 373 8.06 2.22 20.70
C ASN A 373 7.52 0.84 21.10
N SER A 374 7.92 -0.18 20.36
CA SER A 374 7.46 -1.55 20.59
C SER A 374 7.94 -2.15 21.93
N SER A 375 9.10 -1.69 22.43
CA SER A 375 9.67 -2.17 23.71
C SER A 375 8.87 -1.68 24.90
N ASP A 376 8.49 -0.40 24.89
CA ASP A 376 7.75 0.25 25.97
C ASP A 376 6.23 0.22 25.74
N LYS A 377 5.80 -0.24 24.56
CA LYS A 377 4.41 -0.23 24.11
C LYS A 377 3.75 1.13 24.31
N LYS A 378 4.33 2.17 23.73
CA LYS A 378 3.86 3.55 23.79
C LYS A 378 4.06 4.28 22.48
N LEU A 379 3.34 5.39 22.33
CA LEU A 379 3.54 6.36 21.27
C LEU A 379 4.36 7.53 21.81
N ASP A 380 5.60 7.65 21.34
CA ASP A 380 6.46 8.77 21.67
C ASP A 380 6.19 9.92 20.70
N PHE A 381 5.99 11.11 21.23
CA PHE A 381 5.78 12.30 20.44
C PHE A 381 7.05 12.69 19.67
N ILE A 382 6.91 12.96 18.37
CA ILE A 382 8.02 13.36 17.50
C ILE A 382 7.85 14.80 17.01
N LYS A 383 6.68 15.10 16.42
CA LYS A 383 6.44 16.42 15.83
C LYS A 383 4.97 16.73 15.81
N ASP A 384 4.64 17.99 16.12
CA ASP A 384 3.28 18.52 16.04
C ASP A 384 3.13 19.58 14.95
N ASN A 385 1.90 19.92 14.71
CA ASN A 385 1.50 21.05 13.86
C ASN A 385 2.16 21.04 12.47
N LEU A 386 2.34 19.85 11.89
CA LEU A 386 2.76 19.73 10.51
C LEU A 386 1.58 20.02 9.59
N GLU A 387 1.68 21.10 8.82
CA GLU A 387 0.69 21.41 7.79
C GLU A 387 0.84 20.47 6.59
N VAL A 388 -0.29 20.00 6.09
CA VAL A 388 -0.35 19.25 4.83
C VAL A 388 -0.31 20.25 3.68
N VAL A 389 0.78 20.28 2.92
CA VAL A 389 0.99 21.15 1.78
C VAL A 389 1.04 20.33 0.51
N ASP A 390 0.15 20.62 -0.44
CA ASP A 390 0.02 19.88 -1.71
C ASP A 390 -0.16 18.36 -1.52
N GLY A 391 -0.79 17.95 -0.41
CA GLY A 391 -0.98 16.57 -0.05
C GLY A 391 0.24 15.90 0.63
N TYR A 392 1.26 16.66 1.01
CA TYR A 392 2.48 16.15 1.64
C TYR A 392 2.72 16.74 3.02
N ILE A 393 3.42 15.97 3.85
CA ILE A 393 4.08 16.45 5.06
C ILE A 393 5.59 16.22 4.96
N GLU A 394 6.39 17.06 5.59
CA GLU A 394 7.85 16.88 5.67
C GLU A 394 8.34 17.10 7.10
N PHE A 395 9.19 16.20 7.59
CA PHE A 395 9.80 16.32 8.91
C PHE A 395 11.20 15.65 8.94
N GLU A 396 12.01 16.04 9.93
CA GLU A 396 13.34 15.45 10.13
C GLU A 396 13.20 14.13 10.91
N VAL A 397 13.93 13.10 10.49
CA VAL A 397 13.99 11.78 11.12
C VAL A 397 15.43 11.43 11.46
N GLU A 398 15.68 10.95 12.67
CA GLU A 398 17.01 10.57 13.16
C GLU A 398 17.24 9.06 13.09
N HIS A 399 16.18 8.28 13.22
CA HIS A 399 16.22 6.82 13.14
C HIS A 399 15.00 6.26 12.40
N CYS A 400 15.16 5.10 11.82
CA CYS A 400 14.09 4.36 11.17
C CYS A 400 13.36 3.46 12.17
N SER A 401 12.04 3.49 12.15
CA SER A 401 11.13 2.72 12.98
C SER A 401 9.70 2.76 12.43
N GLU A 402 8.74 2.47 13.27
CA GLU A 402 7.32 2.64 12.98
C GLU A 402 6.80 3.97 13.49
N TYR A 403 6.10 4.69 12.63
CA TYR A 403 5.50 5.99 12.96
C TYR A 403 4.01 5.97 12.71
N PHE A 404 3.30 6.82 13.46
CA PHE A 404 1.87 7.05 13.30
C PHE A 404 1.62 8.54 13.08
N VAL A 405 0.93 8.87 12.00
CA VAL A 405 0.57 10.24 11.60
C VAL A 405 -0.93 10.41 11.77
N THR A 406 -1.36 11.39 12.54
CA THR A 406 -2.78 11.63 12.84
C THR A 406 -3.06 13.11 13.10
N MET A 407 -4.30 13.54 12.87
CA MET A 407 -4.76 14.89 13.27
C MET A 407 -4.99 14.99 14.78
N SER A 408 -5.13 13.86 15.47
CA SER A 408 -5.39 13.83 16.92
C SER A 408 -4.14 14.14 17.71
N THR A 409 -4.28 14.91 18.79
CA THR A 409 -3.25 15.04 19.81
C THR A 409 -3.37 13.88 20.77
N ILE A 410 -2.37 12.98 20.74
CA ILE A 410 -2.28 11.86 21.65
C ILE A 410 -1.56 12.35 22.90
N GLY A 411 -2.31 12.58 23.99
CA GLY A 411 -1.72 12.84 25.29
C GLY A 411 -0.93 11.63 25.77
N ASN A 412 0.10 11.82 26.60
CA ASN A 412 0.71 10.72 27.33
C ASN A 412 -0.40 10.04 28.12
N VAL A 413 -0.94 8.95 27.60
CA VAL A 413 -1.83 8.09 28.36
C VAL A 413 -0.92 7.39 29.36
N VAL A 414 -0.72 8.05 30.52
CA VAL A 414 -0.39 7.32 31.73
C VAL A 414 -1.38 6.18 31.76
N LYS A 415 -0.90 4.95 31.76
CA LYS A 415 -1.72 3.76 31.96
C LYS A 415 -2.63 4.00 33.16
N GLN A 416 -3.80 4.61 32.92
CA GLN A 416 -4.88 4.50 33.86
C GLN A 416 -5.42 3.10 33.64
N SER A 417 -4.95 2.19 34.48
CA SER A 417 -5.45 0.83 34.57
C SER A 417 -6.98 0.94 34.60
N SER A 418 -7.61 0.61 33.48
CA SER A 418 -9.07 0.66 33.31
C SER A 418 -9.79 -0.26 34.31
N SER A 419 -9.06 -1.11 35.00
CA SER A 419 -9.51 -1.96 36.07
C SER A 419 -9.99 -1.18 37.30
N ASN A 420 -9.38 -0.03 37.62
CA ASN A 420 -9.72 0.70 38.87
C ASN A 420 -10.96 1.58 38.72
N ILE A 421 -11.22 2.15 37.56
CA ILE A 421 -12.42 2.99 37.37
C ILE A 421 -13.67 2.10 37.30
N PHE A 422 -13.62 0.97 36.64
CA PHE A 422 -14.74 0.03 36.60
C PHE A 422 -15.00 -0.56 37.99
N MET A 423 -13.96 -0.87 38.76
CA MET A 423 -14.06 -1.35 40.11
C MET A 423 -14.64 -0.27 41.06
N ILE A 424 -14.28 1.01 40.88
CA ILE A 424 -14.83 2.13 41.63
C ILE A 424 -16.32 2.32 41.32
N PHE A 425 -16.73 2.25 40.03
CA PHE A 425 -18.15 2.35 39.70
C PHE A 425 -18.96 1.16 40.20
N THR A 426 -18.46 -0.07 40.15
CA THR A 426 -19.14 -1.25 40.69
C THR A 426 -19.21 -1.19 42.25
N ILE A 427 -18.22 -0.65 42.92
CA ILE A 427 -18.26 -0.43 44.38
C ILE A 427 -19.28 0.65 44.72
N ILE A 428 -19.36 1.74 43.98
CA ILE A 428 -20.37 2.81 44.21
C ILE A 428 -21.79 2.27 43.95
N GLU A 429 -22.01 1.51 42.91
CA GLU A 429 -23.32 0.86 42.65
C GLU A 429 -23.69 -0.12 43.77
N LEU A 430 -22.74 -0.90 44.28
CA LEU A 430 -22.95 -1.82 45.36
C LEU A 430 -23.31 -1.09 46.67
N ILE A 431 -22.65 0.04 46.97
CA ILE A 431 -22.94 0.89 48.13
C ILE A 431 -24.35 1.49 48.00
N ILE A 432 -24.76 1.95 46.82
CA ILE A 432 -26.10 2.47 46.56
C ILE A 432 -27.17 1.38 46.78
N ILE A 433 -26.94 0.17 46.28
CA ILE A 433 -27.82 -0.97 46.44
C ILE A 433 -27.96 -1.37 47.90
N ILE A 434 -26.85 -1.43 48.65
CA ILE A 434 -26.86 -1.72 50.10
C ILE A 434 -27.58 -0.59 50.86
N GLY A 435 -27.33 0.67 50.53
CA GLY A 435 -28.00 1.84 51.10
C GLY A 435 -29.52 1.82 50.88
N MET A 436 -29.97 1.48 49.65
CA MET A 436 -31.39 1.31 49.33
C MET A 436 -32.01 0.14 50.08
N ALA A 437 -31.31 -0.99 50.19
CA ALA A 437 -31.79 -2.15 50.94
C ALA A 437 -31.92 -1.83 52.43
N ALA A 438 -30.95 -1.13 53.03
CA ALA A 438 -30.99 -0.66 54.44
C ALA A 438 -32.13 0.34 54.66
N PHE A 439 -32.34 1.29 53.74
CA PHE A 439 -33.44 2.25 53.82
C PHE A 439 -34.82 1.57 53.77
N ILE A 440 -34.97 0.55 52.92
CA ILE A 440 -36.18 -0.28 52.81
C ILE A 440 -36.40 -1.07 54.12
N PHE A 441 -35.32 -1.63 54.70
CA PHE A 441 -35.39 -2.38 55.95
C PHE A 441 -35.77 -1.51 57.17
N ILE A 442 -35.29 -0.26 57.19
CA ILE A 442 -35.62 0.73 58.25
C ILE A 442 -37.06 1.21 58.11
N LYS A 443 -37.60 1.37 56.89
CA LYS A 443 -38.99 1.79 56.67
C LYS A 443 -40.02 0.68 56.84
N ILE A 444 -39.63 -0.60 56.79
CA ILE A 444 -40.47 -1.77 57.03
C ILE A 444 -40.31 -2.25 58.47
N LYS A 445 -40.27 -1.34 59.50
CA LYS A 445 -40.49 -1.76 60.86
C LYS A 445 -41.94 -2.23 60.93
N PRO A 446 -42.22 -3.49 61.41
CA PRO A 446 -43.59 -3.93 61.56
C PRO A 446 -44.32 -3.04 62.57
N LEU A 447 -45.46 -2.47 62.18
CA LEU A 447 -46.44 -1.88 63.07
C LEU A 447 -46.76 -2.93 64.11
N LYS A 448 -46.39 -2.66 65.37
CA LYS A 448 -46.93 -3.40 66.52
C LYS A 448 -48.43 -3.34 66.47
N LYS A 449 -49.06 -4.47 66.39
CA LYS A 449 -50.51 -4.62 66.53
C LYS A 449 -50.86 -4.47 68.01
N ASP A 450 -51.36 -3.33 68.39
CA ASP A 450 -52.08 -3.17 69.64
C ASP A 450 -53.41 -3.91 69.53
N ASN A 451 -53.49 -5.07 70.16
CA ASN A 451 -54.77 -5.74 70.44
C ASN A 451 -55.19 -5.42 71.87
N ASN A 452 -55.95 -4.35 72.12
CA ASN A 452 -56.84 -4.23 73.21
C ASN A 452 -58.23 -4.69 72.78
N VAL A 453 -58.61 -5.83 73.26
CA VAL A 453 -60.02 -6.24 73.32
C VAL A 453 -60.26 -6.73 74.70
N ASP A 454 -61.02 -5.89 75.46
CA ASP A 454 -61.66 -6.22 76.75
C ASP A 454 -62.60 -7.42 76.59
N THR A 455 -62.46 -8.42 77.42
CA THR A 455 -63.54 -9.35 77.77
C THR A 455 -63.46 -9.80 79.24
N PRO A 456 -64.60 -10.06 79.87
CA PRO A 456 -64.69 -9.98 81.33
C PRO A 456 -64.43 -11.32 82.05
N LYS A 457 -64.17 -11.16 83.33
CA LYS A 457 -63.89 -12.17 84.37
C LYS A 457 -64.91 -13.34 84.39
N SER A 458 -64.42 -14.53 84.59
CA SER A 458 -65.04 -15.56 85.39
C SER A 458 -64.00 -16.40 86.15
N ASN A 459 -64.19 -16.46 87.49
CA ASN A 459 -63.46 -17.28 88.41
C ASN A 459 -63.64 -18.76 88.08
N VAL A 460 -62.65 -19.56 88.50
CA VAL A 460 -62.75 -20.71 89.39
C VAL A 460 -61.40 -21.43 89.50
N ASN A 461 -60.95 -21.45 90.73
CA ASN A 461 -60.16 -22.35 91.53
C ASN A 461 -59.42 -23.56 90.92
N ASP A 462 -58.27 -23.68 91.46
CA ASP A 462 -57.66 -24.82 92.17
C ASP A 462 -56.95 -25.94 91.41
N PHE A 463 -55.90 -26.24 92.11
CA PHE A 463 -55.18 -27.49 92.41
C PHE A 463 -53.90 -27.78 91.65
N ASN A 464 -52.85 -27.54 92.42
CA ASN A 464 -51.83 -28.44 92.93
C ASN A 464 -50.94 -29.30 91.92
N ASN A 465 -49.70 -29.15 92.36
CA ASN A 465 -48.65 -30.20 92.45
C ASN A 465 -47.73 -30.41 91.25
N ASN A 466 -46.58 -30.00 91.41
CA ASN A 466 -45.44 -30.64 92.07
C ASN A 466 -44.73 -31.71 91.16
N ILE A 467 -43.48 -31.59 91.27
CA ILE A 467 -42.44 -32.63 91.11
C ILE A 467 -41.57 -32.58 89.84
N ASN A 468 -40.44 -32.05 90.17
CA ASN A 468 -39.06 -32.64 90.00
C ASN A 468 -38.51 -33.11 88.68
N ASN A 469 -37.42 -32.53 88.54
CA ASN A 469 -36.09 -33.19 88.38
C ASN A 469 -35.57 -33.64 87.00
N ASN A 470 -34.50 -33.05 86.79
CA ASN A 470 -33.22 -33.66 86.49
C ASN A 470 -32.80 -33.98 85.06
N ASN A 471 -31.78 -33.28 84.75
CA ASN A 471 -30.47 -33.82 84.31
C ASN A 471 -30.23 -34.26 82.89
N LEU A 472 -29.20 -33.58 82.39
CA LEU A 472 -28.02 -34.18 81.76
C LEU A 472 -28.17 -34.78 80.33
N ASN A 473 -27.67 -34.22 79.37
CA ASN A 473 -26.26 -34.20 78.87
C ASN A 473 -26.18 -33.30 77.64
#